data_b287ea754acea203360f3ec4d36f83e8
#
_entry.id   b287ea754acea203360f3ec4d36f83e8
#
_cell.length_a   1.000
_cell.length_b   1.000
_cell.length_c   1.000
_cell.angle_alpha   90.00
_cell.angle_beta   90.00
_cell.angle_gamma   90.00
#
_symmetry.space_group_name_H-M   'P 1'
#
loop_
_entity.id
_entity.type
_entity.pdbx_description
1 polymer ?
#
loop_
_entity_poly.entity_id
_entity_poly.type
_entity_poly.pdbx_seq_one_letter_code
_entity_poly.pdbx_strand_id
1 'polypeptide(L)'
;MQKTRYLEDLIHQRLFRFHHLLVEGIDNEKVAKFFSSSMLAEEFCLFSNKIRNGDEYCRLLHQRIIHTMQNKQPLPVVRFADGEYAFYNCTLGCNGLYQQAESVETIKRVMPLHITAMEYLAGHGLFAPLIFPGNSHAASQNIFSFRGKKRDSSSADFLDFLHTNHISLNAENYVPFYVVYAYLSSAEFAVAMNGKNICILNSEFNKESCRNWFARFNSSPELEFVEIPKEYVATHWEAIKAPILDKIPARTDLCIVGAGVGALLICKDVAQKYSIPAVDAGYVLNMMNDRIDKSNGCRLYTIHK
;
A
#
# COMPACT_ATOMS: atom_id res chain seq x y z
N MET A 1 -15.86 -16.08 -14.71
CA MET A 1 -14.83 -17.06 -14.33
C MET A 1 -13.50 -16.86 -15.07
N GLN A 2 -13.44 -16.76 -16.39
CA GLN A 2 -12.18 -16.63 -17.14
C GLN A 2 -11.38 -15.35 -16.86
N LYS A 3 -12.06 -14.20 -16.68
CA LYS A 3 -11.41 -12.89 -16.41
C LYS A 3 -10.72 -12.81 -15.02
N THR A 4 -11.31 -13.43 -14.00
CA THR A 4 -10.77 -13.41 -12.64
C THR A 4 -9.49 -14.24 -12.54
N ARG A 5 -9.48 -15.43 -13.13
CA ARG A 5 -8.32 -16.33 -13.16
C ARG A 5 -7.12 -15.68 -13.86
N TYR A 6 -7.36 -14.98 -14.95
CA TYR A 6 -6.29 -14.27 -15.67
C TYR A 6 -5.72 -13.10 -14.86
N LEU A 7 -6.53 -12.41 -14.07
CA LEU A 7 -6.05 -11.35 -13.19
C LEU A 7 -5.17 -11.93 -12.06
N GLU A 8 -5.58 -13.04 -11.48
CA GLU A 8 -4.79 -13.79 -10.50
C GLU A 8 -3.47 -14.27 -11.11
N ASP A 9 -3.50 -14.84 -12.31
CA ASP A 9 -2.31 -15.26 -13.04
C ASP A 9 -1.37 -14.08 -13.33
N LEU A 10 -1.88 -12.91 -13.63
CA LEU A 10 -1.11 -11.70 -13.91
C LEU A 10 -0.51 -11.10 -12.66
N ILE A 11 -1.25 -11.11 -11.54
CA ILE A 11 -0.76 -10.74 -10.23
C ILE A 11 0.35 -11.72 -9.82
N HIS A 12 0.14 -13.01 -9.98
CA HIS A 12 1.15 -14.04 -9.72
C HIS A 12 2.40 -13.88 -10.59
N GLN A 13 2.25 -13.66 -11.89
CA GLN A 13 3.39 -13.43 -12.78
C GLN A 13 4.18 -12.18 -12.42
N ARG A 14 3.52 -11.10 -11.99
CA ARG A 14 4.21 -9.89 -11.56
C ARG A 14 4.83 -10.05 -10.18
N LEU A 15 4.18 -10.75 -9.26
CA LEU A 15 4.77 -11.13 -7.98
C LEU A 15 6.01 -11.98 -8.18
N PHE A 16 5.93 -12.98 -9.05
CA PHE A 16 7.04 -13.85 -9.39
C PHE A 16 8.19 -13.08 -10.04
N ARG A 17 7.90 -12.20 -11.00
CA ARG A 17 8.87 -11.33 -11.65
C ARG A 17 9.47 -10.33 -10.67
N PHE A 18 8.66 -9.80 -9.77
CA PHE A 18 9.08 -8.88 -8.73
C PHE A 18 9.96 -9.61 -7.72
N HIS A 19 9.57 -10.82 -7.34
CA HIS A 19 10.32 -11.69 -6.46
C HIS A 19 11.68 -12.06 -7.04
N HIS A 20 11.74 -12.47 -8.30
CA HIS A 20 12.98 -12.74 -9.01
C HIS A 20 13.92 -11.52 -8.99
N LEU A 21 13.37 -10.32 -9.22
CA LEU A 21 14.13 -9.08 -9.14
C LEU A 21 14.60 -8.76 -7.71
N LEU A 22 13.79 -9.07 -6.71
CA LEU A 22 14.10 -8.77 -5.30
C LEU A 22 15.06 -9.78 -4.68
N VAL A 23 14.91 -11.06 -4.97
CA VAL A 23 15.65 -12.15 -4.29
C VAL A 23 16.90 -12.57 -5.06
N GLU A 24 16.84 -12.63 -6.38
CA GLU A 24 17.95 -13.09 -7.22
C GLU A 24 18.70 -11.97 -7.92
N GLY A 25 18.04 -10.86 -8.19
CA GLY A 25 18.57 -9.75 -8.97
C GLY A 25 19.14 -8.60 -8.16
N ILE A 26 18.86 -8.54 -6.87
CA ILE A 26 19.32 -7.49 -5.96
C ILE A 26 20.06 -8.15 -4.81
N ASP A 27 21.30 -8.46 -5.05
CA ASP A 27 22.26 -8.59 -3.97
C ASP A 27 22.56 -7.21 -3.38
N ASN A 28 23.21 -7.18 -2.25
CA ASN A 28 23.59 -5.95 -1.57
C ASN A 28 24.42 -5.00 -2.45
N GLU A 29 25.20 -5.52 -3.42
CA GLU A 29 25.94 -4.70 -4.37
C GLU A 29 25.05 -3.95 -5.35
N LYS A 30 24.00 -4.58 -5.84
CA LYS A 30 23.05 -3.92 -6.77
C LYS A 30 22.19 -2.89 -6.07
N VAL A 31 21.79 -3.16 -4.84
CA VAL A 31 21.11 -2.18 -3.98
C VAL A 31 22.05 -1.00 -3.70
N ALA A 32 23.30 -1.25 -3.34
CA ALA A 32 24.28 -0.21 -3.09
C ALA A 32 24.59 0.64 -4.34
N LYS A 33 24.71 0.02 -5.52
CA LYS A 33 24.87 0.74 -6.79
C LYS A 33 23.66 1.57 -7.16
N PHE A 34 22.48 1.07 -6.86
CA PHE A 34 21.22 1.76 -7.16
C PHE A 34 21.02 2.98 -6.26
N PHE A 35 21.39 2.89 -5.00
CA PHE A 35 21.19 3.95 -4.02
C PHE A 35 22.42 4.85 -3.80
N SER A 36 23.52 4.60 -4.51
CA SER A 36 24.78 5.38 -4.40
C SER A 36 25.31 5.58 -2.97
N SER A 37 24.81 4.86 -1.99
CA SER A 37 25.16 4.98 -0.59
C SER A 37 25.36 3.61 0.02
N SER A 38 26.58 3.36 0.47
CA SER A 38 26.98 2.11 1.12
C SER A 38 26.26 1.81 2.44
N MET A 39 25.60 2.81 3.03
CA MET A 39 24.90 2.69 4.30
C MET A 39 23.61 1.88 4.20
N LEU A 40 22.93 1.94 3.05
CA LEU A 40 21.61 1.36 2.90
C LEU A 40 21.61 -0.17 2.80
N ALA A 41 22.72 -0.78 2.36
CA ALA A 41 22.79 -2.22 2.14
C ALA A 41 22.79 -3.05 3.44
N GLU A 42 23.27 -2.51 4.54
CA GLU A 42 23.37 -3.20 5.82
C GLU A 42 22.14 -2.95 6.73
N GLU A 43 21.59 -1.74 6.72
CA GLU A 43 20.44 -1.36 7.55
C GLU A 43 19.11 -1.78 6.95
N PHE A 44 19.00 -1.79 5.64
CA PHE A 44 17.80 -2.25 4.95
C PHE A 44 17.96 -3.70 4.51
N CYS A 45 17.85 -4.65 5.43
CA CYS A 45 17.59 -6.03 5.06
C CYS A 45 16.22 -6.15 4.38
N LEU A 46 16.06 -5.41 3.27
CA LEU A 46 14.85 -5.41 2.43
C LEU A 46 14.51 -6.81 1.95
N PHE A 47 15.49 -7.69 1.94
CA PHE A 47 15.40 -9.00 1.35
C PHE A 47 15.93 -10.01 2.35
N SER A 48 15.04 -10.52 3.16
CA SER A 48 15.37 -11.66 4.00
C SER A 48 15.68 -12.85 3.10
N ASN A 49 16.89 -13.40 3.22
CA ASN A 49 17.23 -14.70 2.62
C ASN A 49 16.34 -15.85 3.11
N LYS A 50 15.46 -15.60 4.06
CA LYS A 50 14.51 -16.58 4.61
C LYS A 50 13.24 -16.69 3.77
N ILE A 51 12.83 -15.62 3.09
CA ILE A 51 11.60 -15.61 2.27
C ILE A 51 12.01 -15.57 0.80
N ARG A 52 11.70 -16.62 0.06
CA ARG A 52 12.21 -16.86 -1.28
C ARG A 52 11.18 -16.76 -2.42
N ASN A 53 9.88 -16.62 -2.10
CA ASN A 53 8.84 -16.54 -3.13
C ASN A 53 7.64 -15.72 -2.68
N GLY A 54 6.82 -15.30 -3.65
CA GLY A 54 5.62 -14.49 -3.41
C GLY A 54 4.59 -15.20 -2.52
N ASP A 55 4.48 -16.52 -2.63
CA ASP A 55 3.53 -17.32 -1.84
C ASP A 55 3.92 -17.33 -0.36
N GLU A 56 5.22 -17.32 -0.05
CA GLU A 56 5.68 -17.20 1.34
C GLU A 56 5.35 -15.83 1.93
N TYR A 57 5.49 -14.76 1.15
CA TYR A 57 5.06 -13.43 1.59
C TYR A 57 3.54 -13.33 1.75
N CYS A 58 2.76 -13.93 0.84
CA CYS A 58 1.30 -13.98 0.99
C CYS A 58 0.89 -14.74 2.26
N ARG A 59 1.52 -15.91 2.53
CA ARG A 59 1.31 -16.68 3.77
C ARG A 59 1.70 -15.88 5.02
N LEU A 60 2.83 -15.18 4.99
CA LEU A 60 3.26 -14.32 6.09
C LEU A 60 2.21 -13.23 6.37
N LEU A 61 1.76 -12.53 5.34
CA LEU A 61 0.75 -11.49 5.48
C LEU A 61 -0.57 -12.07 6.01
N HIS A 62 -1.01 -13.20 5.46
CA HIS A 62 -2.19 -13.93 5.94
C HIS A 62 -2.08 -14.27 7.43
N GLN A 63 -1.00 -14.93 7.83
CA GLN A 63 -0.77 -15.33 9.22
C GLN A 63 -0.75 -14.11 10.16
N ARG A 64 -0.11 -13.01 9.77
CA ARG A 64 -0.07 -11.76 10.54
C ARG A 64 -1.46 -11.17 10.72
N ILE A 65 -2.25 -11.08 9.64
CA ILE A 65 -3.62 -10.54 9.69
C ILE A 65 -4.51 -11.42 10.57
N ILE A 66 -4.52 -12.74 10.36
CA ILE A 66 -5.34 -13.66 11.15
C ILE A 66 -4.95 -13.65 12.62
N HIS A 67 -3.65 -13.71 12.91
CA HIS A 67 -3.15 -13.65 14.29
C HIS A 67 -3.58 -12.36 15.01
N THR A 68 -3.43 -11.21 14.36
CA THR A 68 -3.78 -9.92 14.98
C THR A 68 -5.29 -9.74 15.13
N MET A 69 -6.09 -10.25 14.19
CA MET A 69 -7.56 -10.30 14.35
C MET A 69 -7.96 -11.14 15.58
N GLN A 70 -7.38 -12.32 15.74
CA GLN A 70 -7.69 -13.23 16.84
C GLN A 70 -7.27 -12.70 18.20
N ASN A 71 -6.12 -12.02 18.26
CA ASN A 71 -5.53 -11.52 19.51
C ASN A 71 -5.85 -10.05 19.79
N LYS A 72 -6.69 -9.42 18.97
CA LYS A 72 -7.03 -7.99 19.07
C LYS A 72 -5.77 -7.12 19.20
N GLN A 73 -4.90 -7.22 18.20
CA GLN A 73 -3.65 -6.46 18.13
C GLN A 73 -3.67 -5.50 16.94
N PRO A 74 -3.06 -4.33 17.06
CA PRO A 74 -2.94 -3.40 15.94
C PRO A 74 -2.00 -3.96 14.87
N LEU A 75 -2.41 -3.86 13.61
CA LEU A 75 -1.56 -4.17 12.46
C LEU A 75 -1.89 -3.22 11.30
N PRO A 76 -1.31 -2.03 11.22
CA PRO A 76 -1.39 -1.24 10.00
C PRO A 76 -0.53 -1.87 8.91
N VAL A 77 -1.08 -2.00 7.70
CA VAL A 77 -0.37 -2.46 6.50
C VAL A 77 -0.53 -1.39 5.44
N VAL A 78 0.56 -0.74 5.04
CA VAL A 78 0.52 0.43 4.18
C VAL A 78 1.43 0.28 2.97
N ARG A 79 0.89 0.60 1.79
CA ARG A 79 1.62 0.56 0.52
C ARG A 79 2.18 1.93 0.19
N PHE A 80 3.33 1.91 -0.46
CA PHE A 80 4.01 3.12 -0.92
C PHE A 80 4.44 2.95 -2.37
N ALA A 81 4.03 3.87 -3.23
CA ALA A 81 4.36 3.89 -4.66
C ALA A 81 4.67 5.32 -5.12
N ASP A 82 4.59 5.56 -6.41
CA ASP A 82 4.93 6.83 -7.06
C ASP A 82 4.23 8.06 -6.43
N GLY A 83 2.96 7.95 -6.09
CA GLY A 83 2.20 9.02 -5.44
C GLY A 83 2.74 9.35 -4.05
N GLU A 84 2.97 8.35 -3.23
CA GLU A 84 3.55 8.48 -1.90
C GLU A 84 4.99 9.00 -1.97
N TYR A 85 5.79 8.50 -2.91
CA TYR A 85 7.16 8.97 -3.10
C TYR A 85 7.20 10.46 -3.47
N ALA A 86 6.31 10.91 -4.34
CA ALA A 86 6.18 12.32 -4.68
C ALA A 86 5.78 13.18 -3.47
N PHE A 87 4.85 12.70 -2.65
CA PHE A 87 4.42 13.41 -1.43
C PHE A 87 5.57 13.58 -0.45
N TYR A 88 6.30 12.49 -0.13
CA TYR A 88 7.43 12.55 0.81
C TYR A 88 8.65 13.29 0.28
N ASN A 89 8.74 13.45 -1.03
CA ASN A 89 9.70 14.35 -1.67
C ASN A 89 9.18 15.79 -1.81
N CYS A 90 8.10 16.14 -1.13
CA CYS A 90 7.48 17.47 -1.13
C CYS A 90 7.19 18.00 -2.54
N THR A 91 6.61 17.17 -3.40
CA THR A 91 6.19 17.58 -4.75
C THR A 91 4.70 17.33 -4.96
N LEU A 92 4.05 18.15 -5.81
CA LEU A 92 2.66 17.95 -6.19
C LEU A 92 2.46 16.86 -7.26
N GLY A 93 3.50 16.10 -7.59
CA GLY A 93 3.39 14.86 -8.38
C GLY A 93 2.53 13.79 -7.71
N CYS A 94 2.26 13.93 -6.40
CA CYS A 94 1.30 13.10 -5.68
C CYS A 94 -0.17 13.30 -6.10
N ASN A 95 -0.49 14.43 -6.75
CA ASN A 95 -1.83 14.76 -7.23
C ASN A 95 -2.07 14.11 -8.60
N GLY A 96 -2.28 12.79 -8.59
CA GLY A 96 -2.59 12.01 -9.79
C GLY A 96 -4.10 11.88 -10.02
N LEU A 97 -4.65 10.71 -9.69
CA LEU A 97 -6.09 10.43 -9.80
C LEU A 97 -6.93 11.24 -8.80
N TYR A 98 -6.37 11.53 -7.64
CA TYR A 98 -6.99 12.30 -6.56
C TYR A 98 -6.02 13.36 -6.08
N GLN A 99 -6.53 14.50 -5.64
CA GLN A 99 -5.72 15.54 -5.04
C GLN A 99 -5.30 15.09 -3.62
N GLN A 100 -4.00 14.93 -3.42
CA GLN A 100 -3.45 14.54 -2.13
C GLN A 100 -3.06 15.74 -1.26
N ALA A 101 -2.68 16.84 -1.90
CA ALA A 101 -2.29 18.08 -1.24
C ALA A 101 -2.60 19.31 -2.10
N GLU A 102 -2.95 20.41 -1.46
CA GLU A 102 -3.23 21.70 -2.08
C GLU A 102 -1.95 22.41 -2.52
N SER A 103 -0.90 22.26 -1.71
CA SER A 103 0.39 22.92 -1.95
C SER A 103 1.54 22.15 -1.31
N VAL A 104 2.76 22.50 -1.73
CA VAL A 104 3.99 21.97 -1.12
C VAL A 104 4.12 22.42 0.33
N GLU A 105 3.68 23.62 0.66
CA GLU A 105 3.66 24.15 2.03
C GLU A 105 2.77 23.34 2.94
N THR A 106 1.60 22.92 2.43
CA THR A 106 0.69 22.04 3.17
C THR A 106 1.33 20.68 3.42
N ILE A 107 2.01 20.09 2.43
CA ILE A 107 2.76 18.84 2.61
C ILE A 107 3.80 18.99 3.73
N LYS A 108 4.63 20.04 3.65
CA LYS A 108 5.67 20.30 4.67
C LYS A 108 5.10 20.47 6.07
N ARG A 109 3.96 21.13 6.19
CA ARG A 109 3.27 21.36 7.48
C ARG A 109 2.83 20.05 8.14
N VAL A 110 2.33 19.09 7.36
CA VAL A 110 1.83 17.80 7.88
C VAL A 110 2.90 16.71 7.95
N MET A 111 4.09 16.95 7.40
CA MET A 111 5.16 15.97 7.33
C MET A 111 5.53 15.36 8.71
N PRO A 112 5.63 16.12 9.81
CA PRO A 112 5.90 15.54 11.13
C PRO A 112 4.87 14.50 11.55
N LEU A 113 3.59 14.70 11.20
CA LEU A 113 2.52 13.75 11.48
C LEU A 113 2.71 12.44 10.71
N HIS A 114 3.08 12.54 9.42
CA HIS A 114 3.37 11.37 8.59
C HIS A 114 4.59 10.60 9.09
N ILE A 115 5.65 11.31 9.52
CA ILE A 115 6.85 10.70 10.11
C ILE A 115 6.46 9.89 11.35
N THR A 116 5.71 10.49 12.30
CA THR A 116 5.23 9.80 13.50
C THR A 116 4.36 8.57 13.16
N ALA A 117 3.55 8.66 12.10
CA ALA A 117 2.76 7.52 11.65
C ALA A 117 3.64 6.40 11.05
N MET A 118 4.72 6.74 10.35
CA MET A 118 5.70 5.76 9.86
C MET A 118 6.52 5.13 10.99
N GLU A 119 6.89 5.90 12.00
CA GLU A 119 7.55 5.36 13.20
C GLU A 119 6.66 4.32 13.88
N TYR A 120 5.36 4.63 14.02
CA TYR A 120 4.38 3.67 14.53
C TYR A 120 4.28 2.43 13.63
N LEU A 121 4.20 2.63 12.31
CA LEU A 121 4.16 1.54 11.32
C LEU A 121 5.41 0.65 11.43
N ALA A 122 6.59 1.22 11.63
CA ALA A 122 7.84 0.48 11.77
C ALA A 122 7.85 -0.46 12.99
N GLY A 123 7.22 -0.05 14.09
CA GLY A 123 7.14 -0.85 15.31
C GLY A 123 5.98 -1.83 15.38
N HIS A 124 4.89 -1.59 14.65
CA HIS A 124 3.63 -2.33 14.85
C HIS A 124 3.01 -2.87 13.55
N GLY A 125 3.53 -2.51 12.39
CA GLY A 125 2.88 -2.79 11.11
C GLY A 125 3.80 -3.34 10.04
N LEU A 126 3.34 -3.19 8.79
CA LEU A 126 4.05 -3.63 7.60
C LEU A 126 4.11 -2.49 6.57
N PHE A 127 5.30 -2.17 6.14
CA PHE A 127 5.54 -1.38 4.93
C PHE A 127 5.42 -2.26 3.70
N ALA A 128 4.72 -1.80 2.69
CA ALA A 128 4.64 -2.46 1.39
C ALA A 128 5.09 -1.50 0.26
N PRO A 129 6.36 -1.10 0.21
CA PRO A 129 6.86 -0.20 -0.81
C PRO A 129 7.04 -0.91 -2.15
N LEU A 130 6.81 -0.16 -3.23
CA LEU A 130 7.07 -0.59 -4.60
C LEU A 130 8.54 -0.36 -4.94
N ILE A 131 9.38 -1.30 -4.53
CA ILE A 131 10.82 -1.25 -4.77
C ILE A 131 11.19 -2.29 -5.82
N PHE A 132 11.81 -1.83 -6.91
CA PHE A 132 12.44 -2.73 -7.89
C PHE A 132 13.58 -2.02 -8.61
N PRO A 133 14.60 -2.75 -9.11
CA PRO A 133 15.69 -2.18 -9.88
C PRO A 133 15.16 -1.48 -11.13
N GLY A 134 15.59 -0.25 -11.36
CA GLY A 134 15.14 0.56 -12.48
C GLY A 134 13.78 1.23 -12.28
N ASN A 135 13.17 1.13 -11.09
CA ASN A 135 12.07 2.00 -10.69
C ASN A 135 12.57 3.42 -10.30
N SER A 136 13.62 3.86 -10.91
CA SER A 136 13.74 5.26 -11.18
C SER A 136 12.83 5.50 -12.37
N HIS A 137 11.79 6.28 -12.23
CA HIS A 137 11.25 7.01 -13.37
C HIS A 137 12.38 7.97 -13.86
N ALA A 138 13.42 7.39 -14.39
CA ALA A 138 14.27 8.08 -15.30
C ALA A 138 13.33 8.40 -16.47
N ALA A 139 12.72 9.57 -16.42
CA ALA A 139 12.14 10.17 -17.60
C ALA A 139 13.14 9.89 -18.71
N SER A 140 12.71 9.21 -19.77
CA SER A 140 13.58 8.94 -20.91
C SER A 140 14.32 10.23 -21.18
N GLN A 141 15.63 10.20 -21.01
CA GLN A 141 16.47 11.34 -21.34
C GLN A 141 16.40 11.46 -22.86
N ASN A 142 15.37 12.10 -23.34
CA ASN A 142 15.39 12.66 -24.67
C ASN A 142 16.52 13.69 -24.65
N ILE A 143 17.62 13.34 -25.31
CA ILE A 143 18.86 14.08 -25.46
C ILE A 143 18.67 15.56 -25.91
N PHE A 144 17.43 15.95 -26.21
CA PHE A 144 17.05 17.29 -26.69
C PHE A 144 16.25 18.15 -25.71
N SER A 145 16.02 17.77 -24.45
CA SER A 145 15.32 18.64 -23.50
C SER A 145 16.31 19.48 -22.69
N PHE A 146 16.68 20.62 -23.23
CA PHE A 146 17.50 21.68 -22.56
C PHE A 146 16.77 22.38 -21.37
N ARG A 147 15.60 21.93 -20.97
CA ARG A 147 14.93 22.38 -19.75
C ARG A 147 14.91 21.24 -18.78
N GLY A 148 15.59 21.41 -17.65
CA GLY A 148 15.64 20.44 -16.57
C GLY A 148 14.23 20.01 -16.16
N LYS A 149 13.77 18.87 -16.69
CA LYS A 149 12.59 18.20 -16.17
C LYS A 149 12.89 17.82 -14.72
N LYS A 150 12.06 18.27 -13.79
CA LYS A 150 12.07 17.78 -12.41
C LYS A 150 12.12 16.27 -12.45
N ARG A 151 13.10 15.70 -11.76
CA ARG A 151 13.23 14.26 -11.55
C ARG A 151 11.99 13.78 -10.82
N ASP A 152 11.25 12.83 -11.38
CA ASP A 152 10.15 12.19 -10.69
C ASP A 152 10.69 11.46 -9.46
N SER A 153 9.94 11.52 -8.37
CA SER A 153 10.32 10.87 -7.11
C SER A 153 10.37 9.37 -7.29
N SER A 154 11.33 8.71 -6.68
CA SER A 154 11.61 7.29 -6.85
C SER A 154 11.57 6.54 -5.53
N SER A 155 11.62 5.20 -5.59
CA SER A 155 11.81 4.37 -4.41
C SER A 155 13.11 4.70 -3.67
N ALA A 156 14.16 5.13 -4.38
CA ALA A 156 15.41 5.60 -3.77
C ALA A 156 15.18 6.82 -2.88
N ASP A 157 14.48 7.84 -3.42
CA ASP A 157 14.16 9.04 -2.64
C ASP A 157 13.32 8.71 -1.40
N PHE A 158 12.43 7.73 -1.50
CA PHE A 158 11.62 7.27 -0.36
C PHE A 158 12.48 6.56 0.70
N LEU A 159 13.41 5.70 0.29
CA LEU A 159 14.33 5.04 1.21
C LEU A 159 15.27 6.03 1.88
N ASP A 160 15.77 7.02 1.14
CA ASP A 160 16.55 8.12 1.70
C ASP A 160 15.73 8.95 2.70
N PHE A 161 14.42 9.15 2.43
CA PHE A 161 13.51 9.80 3.36
C PHE A 161 13.35 8.99 4.65
N LEU A 162 13.14 7.68 4.57
CA LEU A 162 13.05 6.80 5.74
C LEU A 162 14.34 6.86 6.56
N HIS A 163 15.48 6.73 5.89
CA HIS A 163 16.78 6.78 6.54
C HIS A 163 17.03 8.12 7.25
N THR A 164 16.75 9.24 6.60
CA THR A 164 16.92 10.59 7.16
C THR A 164 16.06 10.80 8.40
N ASN A 165 14.92 10.13 8.48
CA ASN A 165 14.00 10.19 9.62
C ASN A 165 14.19 9.02 10.61
N HIS A 166 15.27 8.25 10.51
CA HIS A 166 15.62 7.13 11.40
C HIS A 166 14.55 6.02 11.44
N ILE A 167 13.82 5.83 10.35
CA ILE A 167 12.81 4.79 10.21
C ILE A 167 13.45 3.57 9.53
N SER A 168 13.65 2.50 10.29
CA SER A 168 14.25 1.27 9.77
C SER A 168 13.22 0.40 9.07
N LEU A 169 13.57 -0.02 7.85
CA LEU A 169 12.85 -1.05 7.11
C LEU A 169 13.65 -2.36 7.20
N ASN A 170 12.99 -3.45 7.60
CA ASN A 170 13.63 -4.73 7.87
C ASN A 170 12.70 -5.91 7.53
N ALA A 171 13.18 -7.13 7.68
CA ALA A 171 12.42 -8.34 7.35
C ALA A 171 11.12 -8.52 8.16
N GLU A 172 11.02 -7.90 9.35
CA GLU A 172 9.87 -8.06 10.22
C GLU A 172 8.73 -7.06 9.90
N ASN A 173 9.07 -5.91 9.29
CA ASN A 173 8.12 -4.86 8.99
C ASN A 173 7.95 -4.59 7.48
N TYR A 174 8.41 -5.49 6.63
CA TYR A 174 8.37 -5.35 5.18
C TYR A 174 7.61 -6.49 4.50
N VAL A 175 6.80 -6.15 3.50
CA VAL A 175 6.27 -7.05 2.48
C VAL A 175 6.36 -6.36 1.11
N PRO A 176 6.55 -7.09 0.00
CA PRO A 176 6.51 -6.50 -1.33
C PRO A 176 5.14 -5.87 -1.64
N PHE A 177 5.14 -4.76 -2.35
CA PHE A 177 3.93 -4.00 -2.70
C PHE A 177 2.80 -4.86 -3.30
N TYR A 178 3.13 -5.70 -4.28
CA TYR A 178 2.14 -6.53 -4.95
C TYR A 178 1.62 -7.71 -4.12
N VAL A 179 2.30 -8.06 -3.04
CA VAL A 179 1.81 -9.08 -2.10
C VAL A 179 0.49 -8.67 -1.47
N VAL A 180 0.34 -7.38 -1.13
CA VAL A 180 -0.92 -6.87 -0.58
C VAL A 180 -2.06 -7.02 -1.60
N TYR A 181 -1.80 -6.70 -2.86
CA TYR A 181 -2.81 -6.87 -3.92
C TYR A 181 -3.17 -8.33 -4.17
N ALA A 182 -2.16 -9.20 -4.28
CA ALA A 182 -2.38 -10.62 -4.48
C ALA A 182 -3.17 -11.23 -3.32
N TYR A 183 -2.80 -10.91 -2.10
CA TYR A 183 -3.48 -11.40 -0.91
C TYR A 183 -4.94 -10.97 -0.86
N LEU A 184 -5.22 -9.67 -0.98
CA LEU A 184 -6.60 -9.15 -0.93
C LEU A 184 -7.49 -9.65 -2.09
N SER A 185 -6.87 -10.13 -3.19
CA SER A 185 -7.56 -10.69 -4.35
C SER A 185 -7.65 -12.22 -4.32
N SER A 186 -7.08 -12.87 -3.30
CA SER A 186 -6.99 -14.32 -3.21
C SER A 186 -8.24 -14.97 -2.63
N ALA A 187 -8.45 -16.24 -2.98
CA ALA A 187 -9.46 -17.08 -2.35
C ALA A 187 -9.16 -17.28 -0.85
N GLU A 188 -7.88 -17.38 -0.49
CA GLU A 188 -7.44 -17.55 0.90
C GLU A 188 -7.90 -16.39 1.77
N PHE A 189 -7.71 -15.14 1.32
CA PHE A 189 -8.21 -13.96 2.01
C PHE A 189 -9.74 -13.99 2.11
N ALA A 190 -10.44 -14.20 1.00
CA ALA A 190 -11.90 -14.17 0.98
C ALA A 190 -12.50 -15.23 1.92
N VAL A 191 -11.99 -16.46 1.88
CA VAL A 191 -12.47 -17.55 2.75
C VAL A 191 -12.18 -17.25 4.22
N ALA A 192 -11.02 -16.72 4.55
CA ALA A 192 -10.67 -16.33 5.91
C ALA A 192 -11.56 -15.22 6.48
N MET A 193 -12.13 -14.38 5.60
CA MET A 193 -13.05 -13.31 5.98
C MET A 193 -14.51 -13.77 6.13
N ASN A 194 -14.82 -15.02 5.86
CA ASN A 194 -16.18 -15.51 5.99
C ASN A 194 -16.74 -15.33 7.42
N GLY A 195 -17.89 -14.68 7.55
CA GLY A 195 -18.52 -14.37 8.83
C GLY A 195 -17.78 -13.34 9.69
N LYS A 196 -16.76 -12.65 9.16
CA LYS A 196 -16.06 -11.55 9.83
C LYS A 196 -16.73 -10.21 9.55
N ASN A 197 -16.51 -9.24 10.44
CA ASN A 197 -16.98 -7.87 10.29
C ASN A 197 -15.87 -7.03 9.65
N ILE A 198 -16.04 -6.66 8.40
CA ILE A 198 -15.07 -5.85 7.64
C ILE A 198 -15.62 -4.44 7.47
N CYS A 199 -14.85 -3.44 7.88
CA CYS A 199 -15.16 -2.05 7.59
C CYS A 199 -14.34 -1.57 6.40
N ILE A 200 -14.99 -1.03 5.38
CA ILE A 200 -14.37 -0.45 4.19
C ILE A 200 -14.41 1.07 4.31
N LEU A 201 -13.25 1.71 4.34
CA LEU A 201 -13.09 3.16 4.32
C LEU A 201 -12.66 3.59 2.92
N ASN A 202 -13.53 4.30 2.22
CA ASN A 202 -13.26 4.82 0.87
C ASN A 202 -14.14 6.06 0.60
N SER A 203 -13.83 6.80 -0.45
CA SER A 203 -14.66 7.94 -0.88
C SER A 203 -15.89 7.55 -1.67
N GLU A 204 -15.94 6.33 -2.21
CA GLU A 204 -17.00 5.89 -3.10
C GLU A 204 -17.21 4.37 -2.96
N PHE A 205 -18.49 3.93 -3.01
CA PHE A 205 -18.86 2.53 -2.82
C PHE A 205 -19.83 2.02 -3.87
N ASN A 206 -19.55 0.84 -4.40
CA ASN A 206 -20.54 -0.06 -4.97
C ASN A 206 -20.71 -1.24 -4.01
N LYS A 207 -21.67 -1.11 -3.08
CA LYS A 207 -21.86 -2.08 -2.00
C LYS A 207 -22.20 -3.49 -2.50
N GLU A 208 -22.93 -3.59 -3.59
CA GLU A 208 -23.29 -4.87 -4.20
C GLU A 208 -22.04 -5.53 -4.81
N SER A 209 -21.27 -4.79 -5.56
CA SER A 209 -20.01 -5.29 -6.15
C SER A 209 -19.02 -5.74 -5.08
N CYS A 210 -18.90 -4.99 -3.97
CA CYS A 210 -18.06 -5.41 -2.84
C CYS A 210 -18.54 -6.72 -2.21
N ARG A 211 -19.85 -6.96 -2.07
CA ARG A 211 -20.38 -8.25 -1.60
C ARG A 211 -20.08 -9.36 -2.59
N ASN A 212 -20.29 -9.10 -3.88
CA ASN A 212 -20.02 -10.05 -4.96
C ASN A 212 -18.52 -10.40 -5.05
N TRP A 213 -17.62 -9.50 -4.64
CA TRP A 213 -16.19 -9.79 -4.53
C TRP A 213 -15.90 -11.01 -3.67
N PHE A 214 -16.49 -11.09 -2.50
CA PHE A 214 -16.34 -12.21 -1.57
C PHE A 214 -17.19 -13.43 -1.99
N ALA A 215 -18.41 -13.21 -2.48
CA ALA A 215 -19.32 -14.28 -2.88
C ALA A 215 -18.75 -15.18 -3.99
N ARG A 216 -17.82 -14.66 -4.83
CA ARG A 216 -17.09 -15.46 -5.84
C ARG A 216 -16.32 -16.64 -5.24
N PHE A 217 -15.96 -16.53 -3.97
CA PHE A 217 -15.21 -17.54 -3.21
C PHE A 217 -16.09 -18.22 -2.16
N ASN A 218 -17.43 -18.17 -2.30
CA ASN A 218 -18.38 -18.67 -1.32
C ASN A 218 -18.17 -18.10 0.09
N SER A 219 -17.77 -16.85 0.18
CA SER A 219 -17.55 -16.12 1.43
C SER A 219 -18.57 -15.00 1.59
N SER A 220 -19.02 -14.78 2.82
CA SER A 220 -20.04 -13.78 3.17
C SER A 220 -19.64 -13.04 4.46
N PRO A 221 -18.66 -12.12 4.39
CA PRO A 221 -18.40 -11.23 5.51
C PRO A 221 -19.50 -10.19 5.69
N GLU A 222 -19.68 -9.69 6.90
CA GLU A 222 -20.48 -8.51 7.18
C GLU A 222 -19.69 -7.26 6.77
N LEU A 223 -20.18 -6.53 5.76
CA LEU A 223 -19.51 -5.35 5.23
C LEU A 223 -20.17 -4.06 5.74
N GLU A 224 -19.37 -3.26 6.42
CA GLU A 224 -19.71 -1.89 6.80
C GLU A 224 -18.92 -0.90 5.94
N PHE A 225 -19.50 0.27 5.68
CA PHE A 225 -18.94 1.25 4.75
C PHE A 225 -18.87 2.60 5.42
N VAL A 226 -17.67 3.13 5.57
CA VAL A 226 -17.42 4.46 6.13
C VAL A 226 -16.84 5.36 5.06
N GLU A 227 -17.59 6.40 4.69
CA GLU A 227 -17.18 7.37 3.70
C GLU A 227 -16.12 8.31 4.26
N ILE A 228 -15.07 8.52 3.47
CA ILE A 228 -14.01 9.50 3.70
C ILE A 228 -14.00 10.52 2.54
N PRO A 229 -13.45 11.71 2.73
CA PRO A 229 -13.28 12.66 1.62
C PRO A 229 -12.48 12.03 0.47
N LYS A 230 -12.82 12.43 -0.75
CA LYS A 230 -12.11 11.97 -1.95
C LYS A 230 -10.71 12.60 -2.06
N GLU A 231 -10.57 13.83 -1.58
CA GLU A 231 -9.38 14.66 -1.77
C GLU A 231 -8.82 15.14 -0.43
N TYR A 232 -7.54 15.43 -0.40
CA TYR A 232 -6.80 16.03 0.71
C TYR A 232 -6.79 15.27 2.04
N VAL A 233 -7.12 13.98 2.03
CA VAL A 233 -7.10 13.19 3.26
C VAL A 233 -5.71 13.18 3.89
N ALA A 234 -4.65 13.12 3.08
CA ALA A 234 -3.27 13.14 3.55
C ALA A 234 -2.91 14.41 4.35
N THR A 235 -3.53 15.54 4.01
CA THR A 235 -3.21 16.85 4.62
C THR A 235 -4.23 17.33 5.64
N HIS A 236 -5.46 16.79 5.60
CA HIS A 236 -6.55 17.22 6.49
C HIS A 236 -6.96 16.18 7.54
N TRP A 237 -6.35 15.00 7.57
CA TRP A 237 -6.78 13.88 8.40
C TRP A 237 -6.99 14.26 9.86
N GLU A 238 -6.06 14.99 10.47
CA GLU A 238 -6.17 15.40 11.88
C GLU A 238 -7.45 16.20 12.17
N ALA A 239 -7.90 17.01 11.25
CA ALA A 239 -9.10 17.83 11.42
C ALA A 239 -10.41 17.04 11.22
N ILE A 240 -10.37 15.95 10.44
CA ILE A 240 -11.57 15.21 10.04
C ILE A 240 -11.69 13.82 10.67
N LYS A 241 -10.64 13.31 11.31
CA LYS A 241 -10.57 11.91 11.73
C LYS A 241 -11.60 11.51 12.80
N ALA A 242 -11.88 12.38 13.77
CA ALA A 242 -12.72 12.02 14.90
C ALA A 242 -14.12 11.52 14.47
N PRO A 243 -14.91 12.27 13.70
CA PRO A 243 -16.23 11.83 13.26
C PRO A 243 -16.20 10.66 12.27
N ILE A 244 -15.08 10.44 11.58
CA ILE A 244 -14.90 9.29 10.67
C ILE A 244 -14.62 8.02 11.48
N LEU A 245 -13.67 8.10 12.40
CA LEU A 245 -13.33 6.96 13.27
C LEU A 245 -14.55 6.52 14.10
N ASP A 246 -15.34 7.44 14.63
CA ASP A 246 -16.52 7.11 15.45
C ASP A 246 -17.63 6.37 14.68
N LYS A 247 -17.59 6.38 13.33
CA LYS A 247 -18.51 5.59 12.49
C LYS A 247 -18.06 4.13 12.31
N ILE A 248 -16.82 3.79 12.65
CA ILE A 248 -16.33 2.41 12.55
C ILE A 248 -16.96 1.59 13.68
N PRO A 249 -17.71 0.52 13.38
CA PRO A 249 -18.32 -0.28 14.43
C PRO A 249 -17.30 -0.94 15.35
N ALA A 250 -17.55 -0.95 16.65
CA ALA A 250 -16.65 -1.57 17.64
C ALA A 250 -16.43 -3.08 17.42
N ARG A 251 -17.37 -3.74 16.72
CA ARG A 251 -17.28 -5.16 16.36
C ARG A 251 -16.38 -5.45 15.16
N THR A 252 -15.82 -4.43 14.51
CA THR A 252 -14.99 -4.60 13.32
C THR A 252 -13.80 -5.49 13.61
N ASP A 253 -13.54 -6.45 12.73
CA ASP A 253 -12.41 -7.37 12.79
C ASP A 253 -11.23 -6.92 11.91
N LEU A 254 -11.52 -6.25 10.79
CA LEU A 254 -10.56 -5.77 9.81
C LEU A 254 -11.07 -4.48 9.17
N CYS A 255 -10.17 -3.51 8.95
CA CYS A 255 -10.44 -2.38 8.07
C CYS A 255 -9.68 -2.48 6.74
N ILE A 256 -10.39 -2.18 5.65
CA ILE A 256 -9.82 -2.05 4.29
C ILE A 256 -9.92 -0.58 3.89
N VAL A 257 -8.79 0.02 3.56
CA VAL A 257 -8.68 1.48 3.36
C VAL A 257 -8.28 1.81 1.92
N GLY A 258 -8.95 2.79 1.33
CA GLY A 258 -8.59 3.37 0.04
C GLY A 258 -8.58 4.89 0.13
N ALA A 259 -7.41 5.48 0.39
CA ALA A 259 -7.24 6.91 0.66
C ALA A 259 -5.97 7.52 0.05
N GLY A 260 -5.33 6.84 -0.91
CA GLY A 260 -4.04 7.28 -1.46
C GLY A 260 -3.02 7.51 -0.34
N VAL A 261 -2.26 8.60 -0.39
CA VAL A 261 -1.25 8.94 0.63
C VAL A 261 -1.83 9.02 2.05
N GLY A 262 -3.11 9.40 2.19
CA GLY A 262 -3.80 9.45 3.48
C GLY A 262 -4.02 8.08 4.14
N ALA A 263 -3.85 6.99 3.40
CA ALA A 263 -4.03 5.64 3.93
C ALA A 263 -3.07 5.33 5.10
N LEU A 264 -1.87 5.90 5.10
CA LEU A 264 -0.92 5.77 6.22
C LEU A 264 -1.54 6.23 7.55
N LEU A 265 -2.10 7.42 7.56
CA LEU A 265 -2.67 8.03 8.75
C LEU A 265 -3.92 7.27 9.22
N ILE A 266 -4.79 6.91 8.27
CA ILE A 266 -6.01 6.14 8.56
C ILE A 266 -5.67 4.76 9.11
N CYS A 267 -4.82 3.99 8.44
CA CYS A 267 -4.45 2.64 8.87
C CYS A 267 -3.81 2.67 10.27
N LYS A 268 -2.92 3.64 10.53
CA LYS A 268 -2.31 3.84 11.85
C LYS A 268 -3.38 4.11 12.92
N ASP A 269 -4.25 5.10 12.70
CA ASP A 269 -5.21 5.52 13.72
C ASP A 269 -6.30 4.48 13.96
N VAL A 270 -6.77 3.79 12.90
CA VAL A 270 -7.73 2.67 13.01
C VAL A 270 -7.11 1.51 13.77
N ALA A 271 -5.91 1.06 13.36
CA ALA A 271 -5.26 -0.06 14.01
C ALA A 271 -4.99 0.22 15.49
N GLN A 272 -4.54 1.42 15.81
CA GLN A 272 -4.25 1.84 17.19
C GLN A 272 -5.53 1.96 18.03
N LYS A 273 -6.58 2.61 17.50
CA LYS A 273 -7.82 2.88 18.26
C LYS A 273 -8.60 1.59 18.53
N TYR A 274 -8.68 0.69 17.55
CA TYR A 274 -9.55 -0.50 17.63
C TYR A 274 -8.80 -1.79 17.91
N SER A 275 -7.46 -1.77 17.91
CA SER A 275 -6.61 -2.95 18.07
C SER A 275 -6.94 -4.04 17.04
N ILE A 276 -7.01 -3.65 15.77
CA ILE A 276 -7.34 -4.53 14.64
C ILE A 276 -6.37 -4.29 13.47
N PRO A 277 -6.25 -5.23 12.52
CA PRO A 277 -5.58 -4.96 11.27
C PRO A 277 -6.33 -3.89 10.45
N ALA A 278 -5.55 -2.97 9.84
CA ALA A 278 -6.02 -1.96 8.90
C ALA A 278 -5.11 -1.97 7.67
N VAL A 279 -5.66 -2.30 6.51
CA VAL A 279 -4.90 -2.59 5.30
C VAL A 279 -5.21 -1.58 4.22
N ASP A 280 -4.20 -0.87 3.74
CA ASP A 280 -4.30 -0.06 2.53
C ASP A 280 -4.46 -0.95 1.30
N ALA A 281 -5.65 -0.98 0.74
CA ALA A 281 -6.00 -1.81 -0.41
C ALA A 281 -5.81 -1.09 -1.77
N GLY A 282 -5.73 0.24 -1.76
CA GLY A 282 -5.57 1.03 -2.98
C GLY A 282 -6.49 0.59 -4.12
N TYR A 283 -5.90 0.19 -5.24
CA TYR A 283 -6.65 -0.21 -6.43
C TYR A 283 -7.47 -1.50 -6.29
N VAL A 284 -7.21 -2.36 -5.31
CA VAL A 284 -8.08 -3.51 -5.07
C VAL A 284 -9.49 -3.02 -4.71
N LEU A 285 -9.62 -1.89 -4.00
CA LEU A 285 -10.94 -1.29 -3.76
C LEU A 285 -11.63 -0.81 -5.04
N ASN A 286 -10.89 -0.32 -6.03
CA ASN A 286 -11.49 0.00 -7.32
C ASN A 286 -12.04 -1.27 -8.01
N MET A 287 -11.32 -2.39 -7.92
CA MET A 287 -11.79 -3.69 -8.41
C MET A 287 -13.02 -4.18 -7.63
N MET A 288 -13.00 -4.08 -6.31
CA MET A 288 -14.14 -4.45 -5.45
C MET A 288 -15.37 -3.59 -5.76
N ASN A 289 -15.18 -2.34 -6.18
CA ASN A 289 -16.25 -1.42 -6.59
C ASN A 289 -16.66 -1.56 -8.06
N ASP A 290 -16.13 -2.54 -8.79
CA ASP A 290 -16.30 -2.70 -10.25
C ASP A 290 -15.87 -1.45 -11.05
N ARG A 291 -14.89 -0.75 -10.54
CA ARG A 291 -14.30 0.43 -11.19
C ARG A 291 -12.93 0.06 -11.72
N ILE A 292 -12.80 0.09 -13.01
CA ILE A 292 -11.55 -0.16 -13.70
C ILE A 292 -11.07 1.14 -14.31
N ASP A 293 -9.96 1.65 -13.80
CA ASP A 293 -9.31 2.81 -14.40
C ASP A 293 -8.61 2.40 -15.70
N LYS A 294 -9.17 2.84 -16.82
CA LYS A 294 -8.63 2.59 -18.15
C LYS A 294 -7.48 3.50 -18.54
N SER A 295 -7.24 4.58 -17.77
CA SER A 295 -6.28 5.63 -18.14
C SER A 295 -4.82 5.21 -17.94
N ASN A 296 -4.55 4.16 -17.17
CA ASN A 296 -3.22 3.69 -16.83
C ASN A 296 -2.96 2.28 -17.34
N GLY A 297 -2.72 2.14 -18.63
CA GLY A 297 -2.57 0.87 -19.35
C GLY A 297 -1.54 -0.13 -18.83
N CYS A 298 -0.78 0.20 -17.81
CA CYS A 298 0.19 -0.69 -17.17
C CYS A 298 -0.30 -1.29 -15.85
N ARG A 299 -1.52 -1.00 -15.41
CA ARG A 299 -2.05 -1.49 -14.14
C ARG A 299 -2.74 -2.83 -14.32
N LEU A 300 -2.54 -3.74 -13.38
CA LEU A 300 -2.95 -5.14 -13.43
C LEU A 300 -4.42 -5.37 -13.78
N TYR A 301 -5.28 -4.41 -13.45
CA TYR A 301 -6.72 -4.47 -13.63
C TYR A 301 -7.24 -3.77 -14.89
N THR A 302 -6.39 -3.03 -15.61
CA THR A 302 -6.77 -2.38 -16.89
C THR A 302 -6.69 -3.30 -18.11
N ILE A 303 -6.14 -4.49 -17.94
CA ILE A 303 -5.85 -5.43 -19.04
C ILE A 303 -7.11 -6.17 -19.50
N HIS A 304 -8.27 -5.88 -18.93
CA HIS A 304 -9.45 -6.73 -19.06
C HIS A 304 -10.71 -6.10 -19.62
N LYS A 305 -10.55 -5.06 -20.42
CA LYS A 305 -11.72 -4.57 -21.19
C LYS A 305 -11.53 -4.73 -22.67
#